data_f1b1474f23e4a7bc7cefaed19b0f1abe
#
_entry.id   f1b1474f23e4a7bc7cefaed19b0f1abe
#
_cell.length_a   1.000
_cell.length_b   1.000
_cell.length_c   1.000
_cell.angle_alpha   90.00
_cell.angle_beta   90.00
_cell.angle_gamma   90.00
#
_symmetry.space_group_name_H-M   'P 1'
#
loop_
_entity.id
_entity.type
_entity.pdbx_description
1 polymer ?
#
loop_
_entity_poly.entity_id
_entity_poly.type
_entity_poly.pdbx_seq_one_letter_code
_entity_poly.pdbx_strand_id
1 'polypeptide(L)'
;GDNSFPAHFHKNLEFLYAEEDGIAVVIGEKRITLNEKDFLIIESYVVHHIIGKGKTIVLCLPEPLLNDFFAVTKGKRFSSIMIKDDDGEIYRKLNGFYGLTDKNVLLKKSAVNDLLGFLIEKIPLEKSGNNYEGPVGKTLVYLNENYRKKLDLTTIAAEVGYGKFTLSHKFKSTVGMEIREYLNQIRINDVIAEAEKGGLENKKLIDYAMDAGFESVQTFYRAFRKTVGVTPKKYFSDGKN
;
A
#
# COMPACT_ATOMS: atom_id res chain seq x y z
N GLY A 1 19.24 3.84 11.20
CA GLY A 1 18.04 4.46 11.78
C GLY A 1 16.97 3.42 12.06
N ASP A 2 15.93 3.80 12.79
CA ASP A 2 14.75 2.96 12.98
C ASP A 2 13.90 3.09 11.71
N ASN A 3 13.77 2.01 10.94
CA ASN A 3 12.99 1.94 9.70
C ASN A 3 11.59 1.36 9.95
N SER A 4 11.08 1.47 11.17
CA SER A 4 9.75 0.98 11.50
C SER A 4 8.68 1.89 10.90
N PHE A 5 7.83 1.32 10.04
CA PHE A 5 6.64 1.97 9.51
C PHE A 5 5.40 1.35 10.13
N PRO A 6 4.42 2.14 10.59
CA PRO A 6 3.19 1.62 11.17
C PRO A 6 2.42 0.78 10.12
N ALA A 7 1.50 -0.05 10.60
CA ALA A 7 0.65 -0.85 9.73
C ALA A 7 -0.09 0.05 8.73
N HIS A 8 0.11 -0.21 7.46
CA HIS A 8 -0.48 0.51 6.35
C HIS A 8 -0.77 -0.43 5.18
N PHE A 9 -1.42 0.08 4.20
CA PHE A 9 -1.66 -0.59 2.92
C PHE A 9 -1.81 0.48 1.83
N HIS A 10 -1.62 0.06 0.60
CA HIS A 10 -1.81 0.90 -0.57
C HIS A 10 -2.13 0.04 -1.80
N LYS A 11 -2.59 0.68 -2.86
CA LYS A 11 -2.86 0.02 -4.15
C LYS A 11 -1.60 -0.30 -4.96
N ASN A 12 -0.46 0.21 -4.52
CA ASN A 12 0.81 0.02 -5.21
C ASN A 12 1.34 -1.40 -5.00
N LEU A 13 2.06 -1.91 -5.98
CA LEU A 13 2.95 -3.04 -5.78
C LEU A 13 4.20 -2.52 -5.09
N GLU A 14 4.62 -3.16 -4.00
CA GLU A 14 5.78 -2.73 -3.24
C GLU A 14 6.86 -3.80 -3.19
N PHE A 15 8.09 -3.37 -3.33
CA PHE A 15 9.27 -4.21 -3.23
C PHE A 15 10.15 -3.73 -2.08
N LEU A 16 10.59 -4.68 -1.26
CA LEU A 16 11.59 -4.45 -0.22
C LEU A 16 12.84 -5.27 -0.53
N TYR A 17 13.98 -4.62 -0.49
CA TYR A 17 15.28 -5.29 -0.60
C TYR A 17 16.08 -5.01 0.67
N ALA A 18 16.47 -6.04 1.40
CA ALA A 18 17.28 -5.90 2.60
C ALA A 18 18.76 -5.79 2.21
N GLU A 19 19.34 -4.63 2.43
CA GLU A 19 20.81 -4.42 2.28
C GLU A 19 21.58 -4.91 3.51
N GLU A 20 20.88 -5.07 4.65
CA GLU A 20 21.40 -5.57 5.93
C GLU A 20 20.35 -6.42 6.63
N ASP A 21 20.79 -7.28 7.53
CA ASP A 21 19.90 -8.03 8.44
C ASP A 21 19.13 -7.11 9.39
N GLY A 22 18.08 -7.63 10.02
CA GLY A 22 17.38 -6.96 11.11
C GLY A 22 16.06 -6.28 10.73
N ILE A 23 15.58 -6.52 9.52
CA ILE A 23 14.27 -6.09 9.06
C ILE A 23 13.27 -7.26 9.13
N ALA A 24 12.07 -6.98 9.58
CA ALA A 24 10.95 -7.91 9.46
C ALA A 24 9.72 -7.18 8.90
N VAL A 25 8.93 -7.91 8.13
CA VAL A 25 7.65 -7.45 7.61
C VAL A 25 6.56 -8.32 8.19
N VAL A 26 5.53 -7.69 8.74
CA VAL A 26 4.35 -8.39 9.25
C VAL A 26 3.22 -8.20 8.26
N ILE A 27 2.65 -9.32 7.80
CA ILE A 27 1.52 -9.37 6.87
C ILE A 27 0.43 -10.22 7.54
N GLY A 28 -0.65 -9.57 7.98
CA GLY A 28 -1.65 -10.22 8.81
C GLY A 28 -1.02 -10.72 10.13
N GLU A 29 -1.10 -12.03 10.38
CA GLU A 29 -0.48 -12.68 11.55
C GLU A 29 0.94 -13.20 11.27
N LYS A 30 1.38 -13.17 10.02
CA LYS A 30 2.66 -13.74 9.60
C LYS A 30 3.78 -12.70 9.71
N ARG A 31 4.83 -13.04 10.46
CA ARG A 31 6.08 -12.27 10.49
C ARG A 31 7.10 -12.91 9.54
N ILE A 32 7.63 -12.12 8.63
CA ILE A 32 8.66 -12.48 7.64
C ILE A 32 9.92 -11.71 8.03
N THR A 33 10.96 -12.41 8.43
CA THR A 33 12.26 -11.78 8.69
C THR A 33 13.07 -11.77 7.41
N LEU A 34 13.64 -10.62 7.08
CA LEU A 34 14.52 -10.44 5.93
C LEU A 34 15.97 -10.43 6.40
N ASN A 35 16.80 -11.23 5.75
CA ASN A 35 18.25 -11.19 5.87
C ASN A 35 18.84 -10.39 4.72
N GLU A 36 20.11 -10.01 4.82
CA GLU A 36 20.83 -9.35 3.73
C GLU A 36 20.60 -10.06 2.38
N LYS A 37 20.31 -9.30 1.32
CA LYS A 37 19.95 -9.73 -0.03
C LYS A 37 18.60 -10.43 -0.19
N ASP A 38 17.77 -10.48 0.85
CA ASP A 38 16.40 -10.92 0.67
C ASP A 38 15.59 -9.82 -0.03
N PHE A 39 14.81 -10.25 -1.01
CA PHE A 39 13.89 -9.42 -1.77
C PHE A 39 12.47 -9.89 -1.53
N LEU A 40 11.61 -9.00 -1.05
CA LEU A 40 10.21 -9.27 -0.73
C LEU A 40 9.29 -8.49 -1.66
N ILE A 41 8.29 -9.16 -2.18
CA ILE A 41 7.20 -8.59 -2.98
C ILE A 41 5.97 -8.48 -2.10
N ILE A 42 5.43 -7.27 -1.94
CA ILE A 42 4.17 -7.01 -1.25
C ILE A 42 3.14 -6.61 -2.30
N GLU A 43 2.15 -7.47 -2.49
CA GLU A 43 1.09 -7.23 -3.46
C GLU A 43 0.20 -6.05 -3.05
N SER A 44 -0.47 -5.45 -4.05
CA SER A 44 -1.43 -4.37 -3.83
C SER A 44 -2.49 -4.76 -2.78
N TYR A 45 -2.92 -3.81 -1.98
CA TYR A 45 -3.95 -3.96 -0.95
C TYR A 45 -3.62 -4.92 0.20
N VAL A 46 -2.37 -5.36 0.32
CA VAL A 46 -1.91 -6.16 1.45
C VAL A 46 -1.56 -5.24 2.61
N VAL A 47 -2.25 -5.43 3.75
CA VAL A 47 -1.91 -4.73 4.99
C VAL A 47 -0.61 -5.29 5.53
N HIS A 48 0.37 -4.44 5.69
CA HIS A 48 1.68 -4.81 6.18
C HIS A 48 2.28 -3.71 7.05
N HIS A 49 3.27 -4.06 7.86
CA HIS A 49 4.12 -3.09 8.52
C HIS A 49 5.56 -3.60 8.59
N ILE A 50 6.49 -2.68 8.49
CA ILE A 50 7.92 -2.95 8.51
C ILE A 50 8.42 -2.66 9.92
N ILE A 51 9.24 -3.56 10.46
CA ILE A 51 9.79 -3.48 11.82
C ILE A 51 11.29 -3.72 11.75
N GLY A 52 12.05 -2.95 12.48
CA GLY A 52 13.46 -3.24 12.73
C GLY A 52 14.41 -2.14 12.32
N LYS A 53 15.70 -2.45 12.49
CA LYS A 53 16.80 -1.53 12.22
C LYS A 53 17.76 -2.21 11.26
N GLY A 54 17.66 -1.87 10.02
CA GLY A 54 18.51 -2.37 8.95
C GLY A 54 18.37 -1.47 7.74
N LYS A 55 19.32 -1.53 6.83
CA LYS A 55 19.25 -0.75 5.61
C LYS A 55 18.40 -1.49 4.58
N THR A 56 17.45 -0.80 3.98
CA THR A 56 16.45 -1.38 3.10
C THR A 56 16.15 -0.43 1.95
N ILE A 57 16.08 -0.97 0.74
CA ILE A 57 15.51 -0.28 -0.41
C ILE A 57 14.01 -0.61 -0.44
N VAL A 58 13.18 0.44 -0.47
CA VAL A 58 11.73 0.32 -0.66
C VAL A 58 11.36 0.97 -1.98
N LEU A 59 10.72 0.22 -2.86
CA LEU A 59 10.24 0.70 -4.15
C LEU A 59 8.73 0.46 -4.26
N CYS A 60 7.95 1.55 -4.19
CA CYS A 60 6.51 1.52 -4.39
C CYS A 60 6.17 1.85 -5.84
N LEU A 61 5.55 0.93 -6.55
CA LEU A 61 5.15 1.07 -7.95
C LEU A 61 3.65 1.36 -8.06
N PRO A 62 3.26 2.57 -8.46
CA PRO A 62 1.86 2.92 -8.64
C PRO A 62 1.27 2.23 -9.87
N GLU A 63 -0.02 1.92 -9.80
CA GLU A 63 -0.78 1.19 -10.83
C GLU A 63 -0.52 1.68 -12.28
N PRO A 64 -0.44 2.98 -12.60
CA PRO A 64 -0.17 3.43 -13.97
C PRO A 64 1.18 2.97 -14.55
N LEU A 65 2.15 2.60 -13.70
CA LEU A 65 3.42 2.02 -14.14
C LEU A 65 3.35 0.50 -14.33
N LEU A 66 2.29 -0.15 -13.88
CA LEU A 66 2.10 -1.61 -13.88
C LEU A 66 1.19 -2.12 -15.00
N ASN A 67 0.65 -1.24 -15.86
CA ASN A 67 -0.30 -1.62 -16.91
C ASN A 67 0.22 -2.74 -17.81
N ASP A 68 1.47 -2.66 -18.25
CA ASP A 68 2.09 -3.67 -19.11
C ASP A 68 2.26 -5.00 -18.36
N PHE A 69 2.65 -4.95 -17.09
CA PHE A 69 2.75 -6.12 -16.21
C PHE A 69 1.40 -6.83 -16.06
N PHE A 70 0.33 -6.10 -15.74
CA PHE A 70 -1.00 -6.69 -15.61
C PHE A 70 -1.53 -7.28 -16.92
N ALA A 71 -1.23 -6.63 -18.05
CA ALA A 71 -1.60 -7.14 -19.37
C ALA A 71 -0.90 -8.48 -19.69
N VAL A 72 0.37 -8.62 -19.34
CA VAL A 72 1.16 -9.85 -19.56
C VAL A 72 0.76 -10.96 -18.59
N THR A 73 0.61 -10.62 -17.30
CA THR A 73 0.34 -11.63 -16.26
C THR A 73 -1.11 -12.13 -16.27
N LYS A 74 -2.03 -11.37 -16.84
CA LYS A 74 -3.47 -11.70 -16.93
C LYS A 74 -4.07 -12.13 -15.60
N GLY A 75 -3.75 -11.38 -14.54
CA GLY A 75 -4.23 -11.65 -13.18
C GLY A 75 -3.52 -12.81 -12.47
N LYS A 76 -2.43 -13.35 -13.02
CA LYS A 76 -1.54 -14.25 -12.29
C LYS A 76 -0.67 -13.45 -11.32
N ARG A 77 -0.19 -14.11 -10.30
CA ARG A 77 0.73 -13.57 -9.30
C ARG A 77 2.04 -14.34 -9.28
N PHE A 78 3.04 -13.80 -8.64
CA PHE A 78 4.28 -14.53 -8.36
C PHE A 78 4.00 -15.71 -7.41
N SER A 79 4.54 -16.90 -7.72
CA SER A 79 4.39 -18.11 -6.90
C SER A 79 5.12 -18.01 -5.55
N SER A 80 6.11 -17.12 -5.46
CA SER A 80 6.81 -16.78 -4.22
C SER A 80 6.86 -15.27 -4.06
N ILE A 81 6.60 -14.79 -2.85
CA ILE A 81 6.72 -13.37 -2.50
C ILE A 81 8.12 -13.01 -1.98
N MET A 82 8.98 -13.99 -1.71
CA MET A 82 10.33 -13.76 -1.20
C MET A 82 11.33 -14.61 -1.95
N ILE A 83 12.41 -13.99 -2.40
CA ILE A 83 13.55 -14.64 -3.06
C ILE A 83 14.87 -14.05 -2.58
N LYS A 84 15.96 -14.79 -2.74
CA LYS A 84 17.33 -14.36 -2.47
C LYS A 84 17.97 -13.81 -3.74
N ASP A 85 18.63 -12.66 -3.64
CA ASP A 85 19.37 -12.04 -4.75
C ASP A 85 20.86 -12.45 -4.70
N ASP A 86 21.14 -13.72 -4.98
CA ASP A 86 22.50 -14.26 -4.87
C ASP A 86 23.48 -13.66 -5.89
N ASP A 87 22.97 -13.29 -7.07
CA ASP A 87 23.76 -12.74 -8.17
C ASP A 87 23.80 -11.19 -8.20
N GLY A 88 23.05 -10.52 -7.32
CA GLY A 88 22.98 -9.06 -7.21
C GLY A 88 22.27 -8.36 -8.35
N GLU A 89 21.54 -9.11 -9.20
CA GLU A 89 20.81 -8.57 -10.34
C GLU A 89 19.61 -7.70 -9.92
N ILE A 90 18.87 -8.14 -8.88
CA ILE A 90 17.75 -7.36 -8.34
C ILE A 90 18.27 -6.05 -7.77
N TYR A 91 19.33 -6.10 -6.97
CA TYR A 91 19.96 -4.90 -6.40
C TYR A 91 20.38 -3.90 -7.49
N ARG A 92 21.01 -4.39 -8.57
CA ARG A 92 21.44 -3.54 -9.69
C ARG A 92 20.27 -2.88 -10.38
N LYS A 93 19.17 -3.62 -10.61
CA LYS A 93 17.95 -3.09 -11.22
C LYS A 93 17.26 -2.07 -10.32
N LEU A 94 17.18 -2.32 -9.01
CA LEU A 94 16.62 -1.37 -8.04
C LEU A 94 17.45 -0.08 -8.00
N ASN A 95 18.76 -0.16 -8.02
CA ASN A 95 19.63 1.02 -8.10
C ASN A 95 19.45 1.82 -9.39
N GLY A 96 18.98 1.20 -10.47
CA GLY A 96 18.61 1.89 -11.71
C GLY A 96 17.48 2.91 -11.56
N PHE A 97 16.71 2.85 -10.46
CA PHE A 97 15.68 3.86 -10.15
C PHE A 97 16.23 5.11 -9.48
N TYR A 98 17.42 5.06 -8.88
CA TYR A 98 18.03 6.24 -8.27
C TYR A 98 18.37 7.27 -9.34
N GLY A 99 17.95 8.52 -9.09
CA GLY A 99 18.18 9.61 -10.05
C GLY A 99 17.13 9.73 -11.16
N LEU A 100 16.19 8.79 -11.28
CA LEU A 100 15.06 8.95 -12.20
C LEU A 100 14.10 9.99 -11.65
N THR A 101 13.99 11.12 -12.35
CA THR A 101 13.07 12.21 -12.00
C THR A 101 11.65 11.92 -12.49
N ASP A 102 10.65 12.56 -11.87
CA ASP A 102 9.25 12.48 -12.32
C ASP A 102 9.01 13.06 -13.71
N LYS A 103 9.96 13.83 -14.23
CA LYS A 103 9.88 14.41 -15.56
C LYS A 103 10.03 13.40 -16.70
N ASN A 104 10.65 12.24 -16.44
CA ASN A 104 10.86 11.23 -17.48
C ASN A 104 10.11 9.93 -17.19
N VAL A 105 8.81 9.96 -17.43
CA VAL A 105 7.90 8.81 -17.24
C VAL A 105 8.31 7.62 -18.10
N LEU A 106 8.89 7.83 -19.30
CA LEU A 106 9.31 6.74 -20.18
C LEU A 106 10.48 5.96 -19.60
N LEU A 107 11.49 6.66 -19.04
CA LEU A 107 12.61 5.98 -18.36
C LEU A 107 12.14 5.21 -17.13
N LYS A 108 11.20 5.78 -16.33
CA LYS A 108 10.61 5.07 -15.20
C LYS A 108 9.90 3.80 -15.65
N LYS A 109 9.05 3.88 -16.68
CA LYS A 109 8.38 2.70 -17.24
C LYS A 109 9.36 1.65 -17.77
N SER A 110 10.43 2.07 -18.43
CA SER A 110 11.47 1.17 -18.90
C SER A 110 12.14 0.42 -17.75
N ALA A 111 12.52 1.12 -16.67
CA ALA A 111 13.14 0.51 -15.50
C ALA A 111 12.16 -0.43 -14.77
N VAL A 112 10.87 -0.06 -14.67
CA VAL A 112 9.83 -0.93 -14.11
C VAL A 112 9.67 -2.20 -14.93
N ASN A 113 9.53 -2.07 -16.24
CA ASN A 113 9.33 -3.22 -17.13
C ASN A 113 10.57 -4.13 -17.17
N ASP A 114 11.78 -3.57 -17.09
CA ASP A 114 13.03 -4.34 -16.99
C ASP A 114 13.09 -5.16 -15.69
N LEU A 115 12.76 -4.55 -14.54
CA LEU A 115 12.71 -5.25 -13.27
C LEU A 115 11.61 -6.32 -13.25
N LEU A 116 10.39 -5.99 -13.68
CA LEU A 116 9.26 -6.92 -13.66
C LEU A 116 9.45 -8.07 -14.65
N GLY A 117 9.98 -7.80 -15.84
CA GLY A 117 10.33 -8.81 -16.81
C GLY A 117 11.35 -9.80 -16.25
N PHE A 118 12.41 -9.30 -15.62
CA PHE A 118 13.40 -10.13 -14.95
C PHE A 118 12.79 -11.00 -13.83
N LEU A 119 11.89 -10.42 -13.02
CA LEU A 119 11.21 -11.17 -11.95
C LEU A 119 10.29 -12.27 -12.50
N ILE A 120 9.61 -12.04 -13.63
CA ILE A 120 8.76 -13.06 -14.28
C ILE A 120 9.60 -14.25 -14.77
N GLU A 121 10.82 -14.01 -15.26
CA GLU A 121 11.75 -15.08 -15.66
C GLU A 121 12.27 -15.87 -14.45
N LYS A 122 12.49 -15.21 -13.32
CA LYS A 122 13.03 -15.83 -12.10
C LYS A 122 11.98 -16.53 -11.25
N ILE A 123 10.77 -15.98 -11.18
CA ILE A 123 9.69 -16.45 -10.29
C ILE A 123 8.50 -16.88 -11.14
N PRO A 124 8.17 -18.18 -11.18
CA PRO A 124 7.00 -18.65 -11.90
C PRO A 124 5.73 -17.91 -11.51
N LEU A 125 4.88 -17.64 -12.49
CA LEU A 125 3.56 -17.07 -12.26
C LEU A 125 2.55 -18.18 -12.03
N GLU A 126 1.81 -18.10 -10.94
CA GLU A 126 0.68 -18.98 -10.65
C GLU A 126 -0.65 -18.25 -10.80
N LYS A 127 -1.73 -19.02 -11.00
CA LYS A 127 -3.07 -18.39 -10.94
C LYS A 127 -3.20 -17.74 -9.59
N SER A 128 -3.51 -16.46 -9.58
CA SER A 128 -3.92 -15.79 -8.36
C SER A 128 -5.11 -16.59 -7.82
N GLY A 129 -4.90 -17.31 -6.74
CA GLY A 129 -6.05 -17.76 -5.97
C GLY A 129 -6.71 -16.45 -5.58
N ASN A 130 -7.97 -16.28 -6.03
CA ASN A 130 -8.71 -15.01 -5.92
C ASN A 130 -8.71 -14.52 -4.47
N ASN A 131 -7.63 -13.87 -4.02
CA ASN A 131 -7.62 -13.15 -2.75
C ASN A 131 -8.70 -12.07 -2.73
N TYR A 132 -9.16 -11.66 -3.95
CA TYR A 132 -10.26 -10.72 -4.14
C TYR A 132 -11.64 -11.38 -4.27
N GLU A 133 -11.76 -12.70 -4.49
CA GLU A 133 -13.07 -13.39 -4.55
C GLU A 133 -13.67 -13.63 -3.17
N GLY A 134 -12.86 -13.70 -2.14
CA GLY A 134 -13.32 -13.84 -0.77
C GLY A 134 -13.95 -12.54 -0.22
N PRO A 135 -14.68 -12.65 0.92
CA PRO A 135 -15.35 -11.49 1.52
C PRO A 135 -14.41 -10.32 1.80
N VAL A 136 -13.19 -10.59 2.23
CA VAL A 136 -12.19 -9.57 2.56
C VAL A 136 -11.70 -8.88 1.30
N GLY A 137 -11.30 -9.63 0.27
CA GLY A 137 -10.80 -9.06 -0.97
C GLY A 137 -11.86 -8.20 -1.68
N LYS A 138 -13.10 -8.68 -1.81
CA LYS A 138 -14.21 -7.89 -2.34
C LYS A 138 -14.43 -6.61 -1.56
N THR A 139 -14.32 -6.67 -0.22
CA THR A 139 -14.45 -5.49 0.65
C THR A 139 -13.32 -4.49 0.39
N LEU A 140 -12.08 -4.96 0.30
CA LEU A 140 -10.93 -4.08 0.03
C LEU A 140 -11.10 -3.34 -1.31
N VAL A 141 -11.48 -4.06 -2.38
CA VAL A 141 -11.76 -3.44 -3.68
C VAL A 141 -12.89 -2.43 -3.57
N TYR A 142 -14.04 -2.84 -3.01
CA TYR A 142 -15.21 -1.97 -2.88
C TYR A 142 -14.91 -0.70 -2.07
N LEU A 143 -14.17 -0.80 -0.97
CA LEU A 143 -13.77 0.35 -0.16
C LEU A 143 -12.87 1.31 -0.94
N ASN A 144 -11.88 0.79 -1.65
CA ASN A 144 -10.96 1.62 -2.43
C ASN A 144 -11.63 2.34 -3.60
N GLU A 145 -12.63 1.75 -4.21
CA GLU A 145 -13.39 2.37 -5.30
C GLU A 145 -14.44 3.38 -4.81
N ASN A 146 -14.91 3.22 -3.56
CA ASN A 146 -16.09 3.96 -3.07
C ASN A 146 -15.85 4.77 -1.79
N TYR A 147 -14.59 4.90 -1.29
CA TYR A 147 -14.28 5.52 0.02
C TYR A 147 -14.81 6.95 0.18
N ARG A 148 -14.96 7.70 -0.92
CA ARG A 148 -15.50 9.07 -0.89
C ARG A 148 -17.00 9.12 -0.64
N LYS A 149 -17.71 8.00 -0.85
CA LYS A 149 -19.15 7.89 -0.57
C LYS A 149 -19.41 7.71 0.91
N LYS A 150 -20.65 7.99 1.33
CA LYS A 150 -21.13 7.61 2.65
C LYS A 150 -21.26 6.09 2.72
N LEU A 151 -20.44 5.44 3.55
CA LEU A 151 -20.39 4.00 3.70
C LEU A 151 -20.57 3.60 5.14
N ASP A 152 -21.49 2.70 5.39
CA ASP A 152 -21.63 1.97 6.65
C ASP A 152 -21.46 0.47 6.45
N LEU A 153 -21.29 -0.26 7.55
CA LEU A 153 -21.05 -1.70 7.51
C LEU A 153 -22.19 -2.47 6.83
N THR A 154 -23.43 -1.99 6.96
CA THR A 154 -24.61 -2.65 6.36
C THR A 154 -24.57 -2.53 4.84
N THR A 155 -24.31 -1.32 4.33
CA THR A 155 -24.15 -1.07 2.90
C THR A 155 -23.00 -1.87 2.32
N ILE A 156 -21.82 -1.83 2.96
CA ILE A 156 -20.64 -2.58 2.51
C ILE A 156 -20.94 -4.08 2.45
N ALA A 157 -21.56 -4.64 3.50
CA ALA A 157 -21.87 -6.06 3.56
C ALA A 157 -22.87 -6.50 2.49
N ALA A 158 -23.87 -5.67 2.20
CA ALA A 158 -24.84 -5.92 1.15
C ALA A 158 -24.18 -5.94 -0.24
N GLU A 159 -23.33 -4.95 -0.54
CA GLU A 159 -22.64 -4.82 -1.83
C GLU A 159 -21.68 -5.98 -2.10
N VAL A 160 -20.96 -6.44 -1.08
CA VAL A 160 -20.04 -7.58 -1.25
C VAL A 160 -20.71 -8.95 -1.14
N GLY A 161 -22.01 -8.99 -0.78
CA GLY A 161 -22.82 -10.21 -0.73
C GLY A 161 -22.56 -11.08 0.51
N TYR A 162 -22.27 -10.47 1.66
CA TYR A 162 -22.00 -11.20 2.91
C TYR A 162 -22.76 -10.61 4.11
N GLY A 163 -23.02 -11.45 5.11
CA GLY A 163 -23.58 -10.97 6.38
C GLY A 163 -22.59 -10.08 7.14
N LYS A 164 -23.06 -8.95 7.67
CA LYS A 164 -22.21 -7.92 8.30
C LYS A 164 -21.34 -8.44 9.45
N PHE A 165 -21.83 -9.36 10.25
CA PHE A 165 -21.06 -9.96 11.37
C PHE A 165 -19.92 -10.86 10.84
N THR A 166 -20.22 -11.70 9.87
CA THR A 166 -19.24 -12.58 9.21
C THR A 166 -18.17 -11.74 8.52
N LEU A 167 -18.60 -10.69 7.81
CA LEU A 167 -17.69 -9.79 7.10
C LEU A 167 -16.76 -9.07 8.07
N SER A 168 -17.31 -8.45 9.12
CA SER A 168 -16.52 -7.70 10.11
C SER A 168 -15.49 -8.60 10.81
N HIS A 169 -15.91 -9.81 11.23
CA HIS A 169 -15.01 -10.76 11.88
C HIS A 169 -13.89 -11.23 10.95
N LYS A 170 -14.24 -11.65 9.71
CA LYS A 170 -13.23 -12.10 8.73
C LYS A 170 -12.29 -10.97 8.32
N PHE A 171 -12.83 -9.76 8.12
CA PHE A 171 -12.01 -8.61 7.77
C PHE A 171 -11.00 -8.31 8.88
N LYS A 172 -11.46 -8.21 10.13
CA LYS A 172 -10.59 -7.95 11.28
C LYS A 172 -9.53 -9.03 11.47
N SER A 173 -9.88 -10.31 11.35
CA SER A 173 -8.92 -11.42 11.49
C SER A 173 -7.89 -11.47 10.37
N THR A 174 -8.25 -11.04 9.15
CA THR A 174 -7.34 -11.07 8.00
C THR A 174 -6.51 -9.80 7.88
N VAL A 175 -7.15 -8.62 8.08
CA VAL A 175 -6.54 -7.30 7.86
C VAL A 175 -5.92 -6.75 9.15
N GLY A 176 -6.27 -7.29 10.32
CA GLY A 176 -5.77 -6.85 11.62
C GLY A 176 -6.45 -5.59 12.17
N MET A 177 -7.42 -5.02 11.44
CA MET A 177 -8.15 -3.82 11.86
C MET A 177 -9.64 -3.85 11.46
N GLU A 178 -10.44 -2.99 12.06
CA GLU A 178 -11.85 -2.85 11.73
C GLU A 178 -12.06 -2.21 10.34
N ILE A 179 -13.12 -2.60 9.61
CA ILE A 179 -13.48 -2.02 8.30
C ILE A 179 -13.55 -0.50 8.34
N ARG A 180 -14.12 0.08 9.39
CA ARG A 180 -14.23 1.54 9.55
C ARG A 180 -12.86 2.20 9.74
N GLU A 181 -11.96 1.53 10.42
CA GLU A 181 -10.59 2.02 10.62
C GLU A 181 -9.82 2.02 9.30
N TYR A 182 -9.93 0.94 8.55
CA TYR A 182 -9.37 0.81 7.21
C TYR A 182 -9.92 1.90 6.26
N LEU A 183 -11.24 2.12 6.22
CA LEU A 183 -11.86 3.18 5.43
C LEU A 183 -11.33 4.58 5.80
N ASN A 184 -11.19 4.84 7.10
CA ASN A 184 -10.63 6.12 7.56
C ASN A 184 -9.17 6.29 7.13
N GLN A 185 -8.38 5.22 7.12
CA GLN A 185 -6.99 5.25 6.68
C GLN A 185 -6.87 5.60 5.19
N ILE A 186 -7.71 4.99 4.32
CA ILE A 186 -7.79 5.36 2.89
C ILE A 186 -8.08 6.86 2.75
N ARG A 187 -9.09 7.35 3.46
CA ARG A 187 -9.50 8.75 3.40
C ARG A 187 -8.42 9.71 3.87
N ILE A 188 -7.68 9.37 4.92
CA ILE A 188 -6.56 10.19 5.41
C ILE A 188 -5.44 10.24 4.38
N ASN A 189 -5.10 9.12 3.76
CA ASN A 189 -4.08 9.08 2.71
C ASN A 189 -4.49 9.95 1.50
N ASP A 190 -5.76 9.91 1.09
CA ASP A 190 -6.30 10.77 0.02
C ASP A 190 -6.22 12.25 0.40
N VAL A 191 -6.61 12.62 1.64
CA VAL A 191 -6.50 14.00 2.13
C VAL A 191 -5.06 14.51 2.10
N ILE A 192 -4.11 13.70 2.55
CA ILE A 192 -2.69 14.08 2.54
C ILE A 192 -2.22 14.29 1.11
N ALA A 193 -2.44 13.31 0.23
CA ALA A 193 -2.01 13.38 -1.17
C ALA A 193 -2.61 14.58 -1.92
N GLU A 194 -3.92 14.82 -1.77
CA GLU A 194 -4.59 15.93 -2.44
C GLU A 194 -4.20 17.30 -1.85
N ALA A 195 -3.98 17.38 -0.52
CA ALA A 195 -3.54 18.62 0.11
C ALA A 195 -2.08 18.97 -0.22
N GLU A 196 -1.20 17.98 -0.33
CA GLU A 196 0.19 18.17 -0.77
C GLU A 196 0.26 18.60 -2.24
N LYS A 197 -0.60 18.06 -3.10
CA LYS A 197 -0.67 18.40 -4.51
C LYS A 197 -1.33 19.76 -4.78
N GLY A 198 -2.45 20.04 -4.09
CA GLY A 198 -3.28 21.23 -4.35
C GLY A 198 -2.90 22.47 -3.55
N GLY A 199 -2.15 22.29 -2.45
CA GLY A 199 -1.75 23.36 -1.54
C GLY A 199 -2.86 23.79 -0.56
N LEU A 200 -2.46 24.13 0.66
CA LEU A 200 -3.38 24.62 1.69
C LEU A 200 -3.69 26.12 1.59
N GLU A 201 -3.01 26.82 0.72
CA GLU A 201 -3.29 28.20 0.34
C GLU A 201 -4.52 28.33 -0.56
N ASN A 202 -4.79 27.29 -1.36
CA ASN A 202 -5.89 27.29 -2.34
C ASN A 202 -7.19 26.69 -1.78
N LYS A 203 -7.07 25.76 -0.82
CA LYS A 203 -8.20 25.02 -0.26
C LYS A 203 -7.93 24.64 1.19
N LYS A 204 -8.93 24.82 2.05
CA LYS A 204 -8.79 24.44 3.47
C LYS A 204 -8.67 22.93 3.63
N LEU A 205 -7.87 22.48 4.59
CA LEU A 205 -7.69 21.05 4.89
C LEU A 205 -9.01 20.33 5.17
N ILE A 206 -9.97 21.02 5.78
CA ILE A 206 -11.30 20.48 6.08
C ILE A 206 -12.09 20.17 4.79
N ASP A 207 -11.94 20.97 3.76
CA ASP A 207 -12.63 20.77 2.48
C ASP A 207 -12.06 19.52 1.78
N TYR A 208 -10.74 19.30 1.83
CA TYR A 208 -10.14 18.04 1.40
C TYR A 208 -10.67 16.83 2.18
N ALA A 209 -10.88 16.99 3.50
CA ALA A 209 -11.43 15.91 4.33
C ALA A 209 -12.88 15.58 3.96
N MET A 210 -13.72 16.60 3.71
CA MET A 210 -15.10 16.37 3.28
C MET A 210 -15.15 15.71 1.90
N ASP A 211 -14.31 16.13 0.96
CA ASP A 211 -14.21 15.51 -0.38
C ASP A 211 -13.72 14.06 -0.32
N ALA A 212 -12.85 13.73 0.64
CA ALA A 212 -12.42 12.36 0.90
C ALA A 212 -13.51 11.50 1.59
N GLY A 213 -14.68 12.06 1.89
CA GLY A 213 -15.84 11.34 2.41
C GLY A 213 -15.97 11.35 3.94
N PHE A 214 -15.24 12.20 4.66
CA PHE A 214 -15.51 12.40 6.08
C PHE A 214 -16.82 13.17 6.26
N GLU A 215 -17.67 12.71 7.19
CA GLU A 215 -18.97 13.34 7.46
C GLU A 215 -18.89 14.40 8.59
N SER A 216 -17.77 14.47 9.31
CA SER A 216 -17.55 15.47 10.35
C SER A 216 -16.08 15.78 10.58
N VAL A 217 -15.82 17.02 10.92
CA VAL A 217 -14.49 17.54 11.30
C VAL A 217 -13.88 16.74 12.46
N GLN A 218 -14.70 16.41 13.47
CA GLN A 218 -14.24 15.66 14.64
C GLN A 218 -13.77 14.25 14.27
N THR A 219 -14.52 13.55 13.39
CA THR A 219 -14.13 12.21 12.91
C THR A 219 -12.82 12.28 12.12
N PHE A 220 -12.66 13.29 11.26
CA PHE A 220 -11.43 13.53 10.52
C PHE A 220 -10.24 13.72 11.46
N TYR A 221 -10.28 14.67 12.40
CA TYR A 221 -9.17 14.93 13.31
C TYR A 221 -8.76 13.72 14.13
N ARG A 222 -9.75 12.96 14.63
CA ARG A 222 -9.49 11.73 15.38
C ARG A 222 -8.86 10.65 14.51
N ALA A 223 -9.37 10.45 13.29
CA ALA A 223 -8.81 9.49 12.34
C ALA A 223 -7.38 9.89 11.93
N PHE A 224 -7.15 11.17 11.61
CA PHE A 224 -5.84 11.67 11.22
C PHE A 224 -4.81 11.41 12.32
N ARG A 225 -5.11 11.79 13.57
CA ARG A 225 -4.20 11.56 14.70
C ARG A 225 -3.94 10.06 14.94
N LYS A 226 -4.96 9.22 14.74
CA LYS A 226 -4.80 7.76 14.88
C LYS A 226 -3.91 7.17 13.77
N THR A 227 -4.07 7.63 12.54
CA THR A 227 -3.36 7.12 11.36
C THR A 227 -1.92 7.64 11.28
N VAL A 228 -1.73 8.94 11.52
CA VAL A 228 -0.44 9.64 11.30
C VAL A 228 0.36 9.82 12.59
N GLY A 229 -0.27 9.66 13.75
CA GLY A 229 0.38 9.83 15.07
C GLY A 229 0.46 11.27 15.57
N VAL A 230 0.29 12.27 14.69
CA VAL A 230 0.32 13.70 15.01
C VAL A 230 -0.94 14.41 14.55
N THR A 231 -1.14 15.65 14.99
CA THR A 231 -2.27 16.46 14.49
C THR A 231 -2.03 16.93 13.06
N PRO A 232 -3.08 17.16 12.26
CA PRO A 232 -2.94 17.71 10.91
C PRO A 232 -2.13 19.01 10.88
N LYS A 233 -2.39 19.92 11.83
CA LYS A 233 -1.66 21.18 11.94
C LYS A 233 -0.15 20.93 12.07
N LYS A 234 0.25 20.00 12.94
CA LYS A 234 1.67 19.68 13.13
C LYS A 234 2.26 19.04 11.86
N TYR A 235 1.56 18.09 11.24
CA TYR A 235 2.01 17.42 10.03
C TYR A 235 2.33 18.39 8.89
N PHE A 236 1.39 19.30 8.58
CA PHE A 236 1.54 20.25 7.48
C PHE A 236 2.38 21.49 7.83
N SER A 237 2.70 21.75 9.11
CA SER A 237 3.64 22.80 9.50
C SER A 237 5.09 22.34 9.45
N ASP A 238 5.37 21.09 9.85
CA ASP A 238 6.73 20.55 9.91
C ASP A 238 7.25 20.14 8.51
N GLY A 239 6.37 19.94 7.53
CA GLY A 239 6.71 19.63 6.12
C GLY A 239 7.10 20.86 5.26
N LYS A 240 7.20 22.06 5.83
CA LYS A 240 7.62 23.30 5.14
C LYS A 240 9.08 23.71 5.42
N ASN A 241 9.89 22.82 6.01
CA ASN A 241 11.33 23.03 6.20
C ASN A 241 12.16 22.14 5.29
#